data_1e22eacb35d70d880e90496ac97db8c0
#
_entry.id   1e22eacb35d70d880e90496ac97db8c0
#
_cell.length_a   1.000
_cell.length_b   1.000
_cell.length_c   1.000
_cell.angle_alpha   90.00
_cell.angle_beta   90.00
_cell.angle_gamma   90.00
#
_symmetry.space_group_name_H-M   'P 1'
#
loop_
_entity.id
_entity.type
_entity.pdbx_description
1 polymer ?
#
loop_
_entity_poly.entity_id
_entity_poly.type
_entity_poly.pdbx_seq_one_letter_code
_entity_poly.pdbx_strand_id
1 'polypeptide(L)'
;NGKFVQGLSRGDGKEGEDITENLKTIKDIPKVINIEKFPIEIDIRGEVYIQNNDFKKISQKFANPRNAASGSLRQKDPAATSKIPLKFIAYTFGSAKGMNIKSQSNFLKNLKIWGFKTNEYNKNITGIKNLILNHEYLEKKRKEMKFDVDGIVYKVNDFDLQKRLGYVTNAPRWAVAHKFSANSSISEIVNIEIQVGRTGALTPVAKIKPVNIGGVMVSNATLHNEDEINTKDIRVGDTVTVE
;
A
#
# COMPACT_ATOMS: atom_id res chain seq x y z
N ASN A 1 -7.24 12.30 -23.84
CA ASN A 1 -7.91 13.62 -23.95
C ASN A 1 -8.34 14.18 -22.59
N GLY A 2 -7.68 13.81 -21.49
CA GLY A 2 -7.89 14.37 -20.17
C GLY A 2 -9.20 14.01 -19.45
N LYS A 3 -10.05 13.16 -19.99
CA LYS A 3 -11.27 12.68 -19.32
C LYS A 3 -10.97 11.41 -18.53
N PHE A 4 -11.49 11.32 -17.31
CA PHE A 4 -11.50 10.09 -16.55
C PHE A 4 -12.49 9.10 -17.16
N VAL A 5 -11.99 8.04 -17.78
CA VAL A 5 -12.78 7.05 -18.52
C VAL A 5 -13.08 5.85 -17.64
N GLN A 6 -12.05 5.26 -17.04
CA GLN A 6 -12.15 4.01 -16.29
C GLN A 6 -11.23 3.98 -15.09
N GLY A 7 -11.66 3.32 -14.03
CA GLY A 7 -10.86 3.05 -12.84
C GLY A 7 -10.96 1.59 -12.43
N LEU A 8 -9.80 0.95 -12.27
CA LEU A 8 -9.68 -0.47 -11.94
C LEU A 8 -8.99 -0.66 -10.59
N SER A 9 -9.41 -1.68 -9.87
CA SER A 9 -8.66 -2.15 -8.70
C SER A 9 -7.36 -2.85 -9.14
N ARG A 10 -6.45 -3.11 -8.19
CA ARG A 10 -5.21 -3.84 -8.49
C ARG A 10 -5.46 -5.26 -8.99
N GLY A 11 -6.51 -5.92 -8.48
CA GLY A 11 -6.79 -7.31 -8.76
C GLY A 11 -5.59 -8.22 -8.47
N ASP A 12 -5.30 -9.13 -9.39
CA ASP A 12 -4.13 -10.01 -9.38
C ASP A 12 -2.89 -9.38 -10.06
N GLY A 13 -3.01 -8.14 -10.54
CA GLY A 13 -1.98 -7.40 -11.25
C GLY A 13 -2.16 -7.43 -12.78
N LYS A 14 -3.02 -8.29 -13.32
CA LYS A 14 -3.38 -8.38 -14.75
C LYS A 14 -4.84 -7.95 -14.96
N GLU A 15 -5.74 -8.45 -14.14
CA GLU A 15 -7.16 -8.15 -14.18
C GLU A 15 -7.59 -7.51 -12.86
N GLY A 16 -8.41 -6.46 -12.92
CA GLY A 16 -8.94 -5.74 -11.78
C GLY A 16 -10.44 -5.50 -11.93
N GLU A 17 -11.12 -5.36 -10.80
CA GLU A 17 -12.55 -5.01 -10.77
C GLU A 17 -12.74 -3.57 -11.26
N ASP A 18 -13.78 -3.34 -12.05
CA ASP A 18 -14.20 -1.99 -12.43
C ASP A 18 -14.84 -1.29 -11.22
N ILE A 19 -14.16 -0.25 -10.75
CA ILE A 19 -14.59 0.57 -9.61
C ILE A 19 -14.74 2.04 -10.03
N THR A 20 -15.00 2.29 -11.30
CA THR A 20 -15.06 3.63 -11.90
C THR A 20 -15.99 4.55 -11.14
N GLU A 21 -17.24 4.12 -10.89
CA GLU A 21 -18.24 4.96 -10.24
C GLU A 21 -17.87 5.27 -8.77
N ASN A 22 -17.26 4.31 -8.07
CA ASN A 22 -16.75 4.51 -6.72
C ASN A 22 -15.59 5.53 -6.71
N LEU A 23 -14.64 5.41 -7.64
CA LEU A 23 -13.52 6.35 -7.75
C LEU A 23 -13.96 7.77 -8.13
N LYS A 24 -15.04 7.92 -8.91
CA LYS A 24 -15.64 9.24 -9.24
C LYS A 24 -16.14 9.99 -7.99
N THR A 25 -16.38 9.30 -6.87
CA THR A 25 -16.77 9.95 -5.61
C THR A 25 -15.61 10.59 -4.88
N ILE A 26 -14.36 10.20 -5.21
CA ILE A 26 -13.15 10.69 -4.56
C ILE A 26 -12.75 12.05 -5.14
N LYS A 27 -12.75 13.09 -4.31
CA LYS A 27 -12.47 14.48 -4.73
C LYS A 27 -11.04 14.70 -5.23
N ASP A 28 -10.08 13.89 -4.78
CA ASP A 28 -8.67 13.99 -5.16
C ASP A 28 -8.37 13.44 -6.57
N ILE A 29 -9.37 12.83 -7.22
CA ILE A 29 -9.26 12.32 -8.59
C ILE A 29 -9.95 13.30 -9.55
N PRO A 30 -9.18 14.01 -10.41
CA PRO A 30 -9.74 14.88 -11.42
C PRO A 30 -10.62 14.10 -12.41
N LYS A 31 -11.84 14.57 -12.65
CA LYS A 31 -12.75 13.98 -13.67
C LYS A 31 -12.41 14.43 -15.08
N VAL A 32 -11.88 15.63 -15.20
CA VAL A 32 -11.44 16.24 -16.46
C VAL A 32 -10.14 17.00 -16.18
N ILE A 33 -9.16 16.82 -17.03
CA ILE A 33 -7.90 17.55 -17.05
C ILE A 33 -7.83 18.30 -18.36
N ASN A 34 -7.93 19.62 -18.29
CA ASN A 34 -7.88 20.47 -19.47
C ASN A 34 -6.57 21.26 -19.48
N ILE A 35 -5.49 20.58 -19.86
CA ILE A 35 -4.15 21.12 -19.89
C ILE A 35 -3.51 20.84 -21.26
N GLU A 36 -2.91 21.86 -21.84
CA GLU A 36 -2.13 21.73 -23.06
C GLU A 36 -0.99 20.70 -22.85
N LYS A 37 -0.74 19.86 -23.83
CA LYS A 37 0.28 18.79 -23.80
C LYS A 37 0.01 17.66 -22.79
N PHE A 38 -1.24 17.48 -22.33
CA PHE A 38 -1.62 16.27 -21.61
C PHE A 38 -1.52 15.05 -22.54
N PRO A 39 -1.05 13.88 -22.03
CA PRO A 39 -1.02 12.65 -22.83
C PRO A 39 -2.37 12.30 -23.48
N ILE A 40 -2.34 11.72 -24.66
CA ILE A 40 -3.54 11.28 -25.38
C ILE A 40 -4.30 10.26 -24.53
N GLU A 41 -3.55 9.34 -23.93
CA GLU A 41 -4.04 8.30 -23.03
C GLU A 41 -2.98 8.02 -21.97
N ILE A 42 -3.40 7.80 -20.74
CA ILE A 42 -2.49 7.45 -19.63
C ILE A 42 -3.24 6.71 -18.53
N ASP A 43 -2.63 5.62 -18.03
CA ASP A 43 -3.05 4.93 -16.81
C ASP A 43 -2.34 5.54 -15.60
N ILE A 44 -3.02 6.31 -14.80
CA ILE A 44 -2.44 6.87 -13.57
C ILE A 44 -2.67 5.88 -12.42
N ARG A 45 -1.57 5.45 -11.80
CA ARG A 45 -1.60 4.56 -10.64
C ARG A 45 -1.40 5.33 -9.35
N GLY A 46 -2.19 4.94 -8.36
CA GLY A 46 -2.17 5.58 -7.04
C GLY A 46 -2.69 4.64 -5.97
N GLU A 47 -2.76 5.16 -4.76
CA GLU A 47 -3.32 4.45 -3.61
C GLU A 47 -4.52 5.24 -3.07
N VAL A 48 -5.62 4.52 -2.83
CA VAL A 48 -6.76 5.05 -2.09
C VAL A 48 -6.56 4.77 -0.61
N TYR A 49 -6.70 5.78 0.21
CA TYR A 49 -6.45 5.70 1.64
C TYR A 49 -7.41 6.57 2.45
N ILE A 50 -7.41 6.40 3.76
CA ILE A 50 -8.12 7.24 4.71
C ILE A 50 -7.09 7.84 5.66
N GLN A 51 -7.20 9.13 5.95
CA GLN A 51 -6.34 9.77 6.95
C GLN A 51 -6.69 9.30 8.36
N ASN A 52 -5.69 9.18 9.23
CA ASN A 52 -5.84 8.68 10.60
C ASN A 52 -6.89 9.44 11.40
N ASN A 53 -6.96 10.75 11.24
CA ASN A 53 -7.97 11.59 11.91
C ASN A 53 -9.39 11.37 11.37
N ASP A 54 -9.52 11.07 10.08
CA ASP A 54 -10.82 10.77 9.48
C ASP A 54 -11.25 9.34 9.80
N PHE A 55 -10.29 8.40 9.89
CA PHE A 55 -10.56 7.03 10.30
C PHE A 55 -11.12 6.95 11.71
N LYS A 56 -10.63 7.75 12.66
CA LYS A 56 -11.17 7.81 14.04
C LYS A 56 -12.67 8.01 14.09
N LYS A 57 -13.26 8.74 13.13
CA LYS A 57 -14.70 9.02 13.05
C LYS A 57 -15.52 7.81 12.59
N ILE A 58 -14.90 6.83 11.95
CA ILE A 58 -15.56 5.64 11.38
C ILE A 58 -15.00 4.32 11.93
N SER A 59 -14.10 4.38 12.90
CA SER A 59 -13.38 3.22 13.47
C SER A 59 -14.27 2.15 14.07
N GLN A 60 -15.50 2.49 14.48
CA GLN A 60 -16.49 1.51 15.00
C GLN A 60 -16.92 0.47 13.94
N LYS A 61 -16.75 0.78 12.65
CA LYS A 61 -17.21 -0.07 11.53
C LYS A 61 -16.10 -0.87 10.87
N PHE A 62 -14.85 -0.55 11.14
CA PHE A 62 -13.70 -1.10 10.40
C PHE A 62 -12.52 -1.36 11.33
N ALA A 63 -11.81 -2.47 11.11
CA ALA A 63 -10.67 -2.86 11.93
C ALA A 63 -9.46 -1.91 11.79
N ASN A 64 -9.22 -1.37 10.60
CA ASN A 64 -8.11 -0.45 10.32
C ASN A 64 -8.39 0.42 9.08
N PRO A 65 -7.62 1.51 8.87
CA PRO A 65 -7.81 2.42 7.72
C PRO A 65 -7.69 1.73 6.36
N ARG A 66 -6.80 0.76 6.23
CA ARG A 66 -6.56 0.03 4.97
C ARG A 66 -7.78 -0.81 4.58
N ASN A 67 -8.33 -1.58 5.53
CA ASN A 67 -9.53 -2.39 5.30
C ASN A 67 -10.74 -1.50 5.04
N ALA A 68 -10.85 -0.36 5.73
CA ALA A 68 -11.91 0.61 5.48
C ALA A 68 -11.83 1.16 4.05
N ALA A 69 -10.65 1.54 3.57
CA ALA A 69 -10.48 2.06 2.22
C ALA A 69 -10.80 1.01 1.16
N SER A 70 -10.20 -0.19 1.25
CA SER A 70 -10.40 -1.25 0.25
C SER A 70 -11.84 -1.78 0.22
N GLY A 71 -12.47 -1.98 1.38
CA GLY A 71 -13.85 -2.42 1.48
C GLY A 71 -14.85 -1.37 0.96
N SER A 72 -14.56 -0.09 1.19
CA SER A 72 -15.42 1.00 0.71
C SER A 72 -15.38 1.18 -0.81
N LEU A 73 -14.26 0.85 -1.46
CA LEU A 73 -14.15 0.90 -2.92
C LEU A 73 -14.93 -0.21 -3.64
N ARG A 74 -15.28 -1.28 -2.95
CA ARG A 74 -16.01 -2.43 -3.51
C ARG A 74 -17.51 -2.39 -3.21
N GLN A 75 -18.03 -1.26 -2.71
CA GLN A 75 -19.46 -1.10 -2.48
C GLN A 75 -20.20 -1.09 -3.82
N LYS A 76 -21.29 -1.86 -3.90
CA LYS A 76 -22.16 -1.91 -5.09
C LYS A 76 -22.81 -0.55 -5.36
N ASP A 77 -23.15 0.18 -4.29
CA ASP A 77 -23.72 1.53 -4.39
C ASP A 77 -22.61 2.59 -4.19
N PRO A 78 -22.25 3.38 -5.21
CA PRO A 78 -21.30 4.47 -5.09
C PRO A 78 -21.71 5.54 -4.07
N ALA A 79 -23.01 5.69 -3.78
CA ALA A 79 -23.48 6.62 -2.75
C ALA A 79 -23.02 6.19 -1.34
N ALA A 80 -22.86 4.89 -1.09
CA ALA A 80 -22.27 4.40 0.15
C ALA A 80 -20.77 4.75 0.23
N THR A 81 -20.02 4.58 -0.87
CA THR A 81 -18.62 4.97 -0.98
C THR A 81 -18.43 6.48 -0.73
N SER A 82 -19.30 7.32 -1.25
CA SER A 82 -19.20 8.79 -1.12
C SER A 82 -19.29 9.30 0.32
N LYS A 83 -19.87 8.51 1.24
CA LYS A 83 -19.96 8.83 2.68
C LYS A 83 -18.67 8.55 3.45
N ILE A 84 -17.73 7.83 2.84
CA ILE A 84 -16.44 7.49 3.44
C ILE A 84 -15.41 8.54 3.01
N PRO A 85 -14.59 9.07 3.92
CA PRO A 85 -13.63 10.14 3.60
C PRO A 85 -12.37 9.60 2.88
N LEU A 86 -12.60 8.97 1.73
CA LEU A 86 -11.53 8.43 0.90
C LEU A 86 -10.69 9.55 0.29
N LYS A 87 -9.39 9.31 0.25
CA LYS A 87 -8.35 10.13 -0.39
C LYS A 87 -7.61 9.33 -1.44
N PHE A 88 -6.96 10.01 -2.37
CA PHE A 88 -6.15 9.38 -3.40
C PHE A 88 -4.78 10.06 -3.51
N ILE A 89 -3.72 9.26 -3.55
CA ILE A 89 -2.35 9.71 -3.84
C ILE A 89 -1.87 9.02 -5.10
N ALA A 90 -1.55 9.80 -6.14
CA ALA A 90 -0.94 9.30 -7.36
C ALA A 90 0.59 9.20 -7.20
N TYR A 91 1.19 8.12 -7.72
CA TYR A 91 2.63 7.91 -7.56
C TYR A 91 3.36 7.39 -8.82
N THR A 92 2.65 6.85 -9.82
CA THR A 92 3.24 6.36 -11.05
C THR A 92 2.17 6.22 -12.14
N PHE A 93 2.56 5.72 -13.30
CA PHE A 93 1.66 5.38 -14.40
C PHE A 93 1.87 3.91 -14.81
N GLY A 94 0.87 3.37 -15.50
CA GLY A 94 0.96 2.09 -16.19
C GLY A 94 1.43 2.27 -17.62
N SER A 95 0.49 2.34 -18.56
CA SER A 95 0.73 2.69 -19.95
C SER A 95 0.54 4.20 -20.17
N ALA A 96 1.18 4.75 -21.18
CA ALA A 96 0.97 6.13 -21.61
C ALA A 96 1.24 6.30 -23.10
N LYS A 97 0.32 6.99 -23.80
CA LYS A 97 0.44 7.35 -25.22
C LYS A 97 0.55 8.86 -25.37
N GLY A 98 1.61 9.30 -26.06
CA GLY A 98 1.84 10.75 -26.25
C GLY A 98 2.46 11.45 -25.03
N MET A 99 3.02 10.71 -24.07
CA MET A 99 3.71 11.29 -22.93
C MET A 99 5.18 11.60 -23.29
N ASN A 100 5.59 12.85 -23.05
CA ASN A 100 6.98 13.30 -23.26
C ASN A 100 7.65 13.70 -21.94
N ILE A 101 7.57 12.83 -20.93
CA ILE A 101 8.20 13.01 -19.62
C ILE A 101 9.28 11.95 -19.48
N LYS A 102 10.49 12.35 -19.08
CA LYS A 102 11.68 11.49 -19.07
C LYS A 102 12.08 10.97 -17.69
N SER A 103 11.46 11.46 -16.62
CA SER A 103 11.85 11.06 -15.27
C SER A 103 10.69 10.97 -14.29
N GLN A 104 10.84 10.13 -13.28
CA GLN A 104 9.89 9.96 -12.19
C GLN A 104 9.62 11.27 -11.45
N SER A 105 10.66 12.05 -11.16
CA SER A 105 10.52 13.32 -10.47
C SER A 105 9.74 14.35 -11.29
N ASN A 106 9.97 14.42 -12.60
CA ASN A 106 9.19 15.28 -13.49
C ASN A 106 7.74 14.78 -13.64
N PHE A 107 7.54 13.46 -13.66
CA PHE A 107 6.20 12.88 -13.67
C PHE A 107 5.40 13.28 -12.42
N LEU A 108 6.01 13.21 -11.23
CA LEU A 108 5.37 13.63 -9.98
C LEU A 108 5.03 15.14 -9.97
N LYS A 109 5.87 15.99 -10.59
CA LYS A 109 5.55 17.41 -10.78
C LYS A 109 4.34 17.59 -11.69
N ASN A 110 4.29 16.86 -12.81
CA ASN A 110 3.17 16.91 -13.74
C ASN A 110 1.87 16.39 -13.11
N LEU A 111 1.91 15.34 -12.28
CA LEU A 111 0.73 14.89 -11.55
C LEU A 111 0.10 16.02 -10.72
N LYS A 112 0.92 16.84 -10.05
CA LYS A 112 0.43 18.00 -9.29
C LYS A 112 -0.20 19.06 -10.20
N ILE A 113 0.42 19.33 -11.35
CA ILE A 113 -0.11 20.26 -12.37
C ILE A 113 -1.45 19.73 -12.92
N TRP A 114 -1.58 18.43 -13.10
CA TRP A 114 -2.80 17.77 -13.55
C TRP A 114 -3.90 17.68 -12.48
N GLY A 115 -3.63 18.17 -11.26
CA GLY A 115 -4.59 18.22 -10.16
C GLY A 115 -4.59 17.02 -9.23
N PHE A 116 -3.67 16.06 -9.41
CA PHE A 116 -3.54 14.93 -8.50
C PHE A 116 -2.73 15.28 -7.25
N LYS A 117 -3.09 14.68 -6.14
CA LYS A 117 -2.26 14.68 -4.93
C LYS A 117 -1.11 13.69 -5.10
N THR A 118 0.08 14.08 -4.65
CA THR A 118 1.26 13.22 -4.54
C THR A 118 1.76 13.24 -3.11
N ASN A 119 2.53 12.22 -2.73
CA ASN A 119 3.10 12.18 -1.39
C ASN A 119 4.10 13.35 -1.18
N GLU A 120 3.93 14.08 -0.10
CA GLU A 120 4.79 15.23 0.27
C GLU A 120 6.21 14.81 0.65
N TYR A 121 6.41 13.57 1.06
CA TYR A 121 7.71 13.01 1.43
C TYR A 121 8.53 12.50 0.22
N ASN A 122 8.01 12.60 -1.01
CA ASN A 122 8.76 12.26 -2.21
C ASN A 122 9.98 13.17 -2.38
N LYS A 123 11.16 12.57 -2.50
CA LYS A 123 12.43 13.28 -2.69
C LYS A 123 13.26 12.62 -3.79
N ASN A 124 14.05 13.41 -4.50
CA ASN A 124 15.13 12.92 -5.35
C ASN A 124 16.41 12.92 -4.52
N ILE A 125 17.02 11.75 -4.34
CA ILE A 125 18.16 11.56 -3.43
C ILE A 125 19.27 10.85 -4.21
N THR A 126 20.49 11.28 -4.03
CA THR A 126 21.68 10.68 -4.63
C THR A 126 22.57 10.07 -3.54
N GLY A 127 23.05 8.86 -3.80
CA GLY A 127 23.96 8.12 -2.93
C GLY A 127 23.28 7.31 -1.84
N ILE A 128 23.79 6.09 -1.60
CA ILE A 128 23.20 5.12 -0.68
C ILE A 128 23.16 5.63 0.76
N LYS A 129 24.19 6.33 1.21
CA LYS A 129 24.23 6.91 2.56
C LYS A 129 23.05 7.85 2.82
N ASN A 130 22.74 8.71 1.85
CA ASN A 130 21.63 9.65 1.96
C ASN A 130 20.27 8.95 1.89
N LEU A 131 20.15 7.84 1.14
CA LEU A 131 18.95 7.01 1.11
C LEU A 131 18.69 6.40 2.49
N ILE A 132 19.72 5.85 3.15
CA ILE A 132 19.63 5.27 4.50
C ILE A 132 19.23 6.35 5.51
N LEU A 133 19.89 7.51 5.51
CA LEU A 133 19.55 8.62 6.41
C LEU A 133 18.10 9.10 6.22
N ASN A 134 17.62 9.13 4.98
CA ASN A 134 16.23 9.50 4.72
C ASN A 134 15.25 8.43 5.20
N HIS A 135 15.61 7.14 5.13
CA HIS A 135 14.80 6.05 5.69
C HIS A 135 14.66 6.20 7.20
N GLU A 136 15.76 6.32 7.92
CA GLU A 136 15.77 6.51 9.38
C GLU A 136 14.97 7.75 9.81
N TYR A 137 15.10 8.85 9.06
CA TYR A 137 14.33 10.07 9.31
C TYR A 137 12.83 9.83 9.17
N LEU A 138 12.39 9.17 8.10
CA LEU A 138 10.98 8.92 7.85
C LEU A 138 10.40 7.87 8.80
N GLU A 139 11.19 6.87 9.19
CA GLU A 139 10.80 5.89 10.21
C GLU A 139 10.51 6.56 11.55
N LYS A 140 11.36 7.48 12.00
CA LYS A 140 11.12 8.28 13.21
C LYS A 140 9.86 9.15 13.08
N LYS A 141 9.61 9.71 11.90
CA LYS A 141 8.42 10.53 11.61
C LYS A 141 7.14 9.74 11.37
N ARG A 142 7.21 8.42 11.25
CA ARG A 142 6.07 7.55 10.93
C ARG A 142 4.82 7.82 11.78
N LYS A 143 5.02 8.03 13.09
CA LYS A 143 3.92 8.27 14.05
C LYS A 143 3.23 9.64 13.87
N GLU A 144 3.89 10.59 13.26
CA GLU A 144 3.37 11.94 13.00
C GLU A 144 2.66 12.05 11.64
N MET A 145 2.78 11.02 10.79
CA MET A 145 2.18 11.03 9.47
C MET A 145 0.66 10.93 9.55
N LYS A 146 -0.02 11.59 8.61
CA LYS A 146 -1.48 11.63 8.53
C LYS A 146 -2.11 10.31 8.11
N PHE A 147 -1.33 9.33 7.67
CA PHE A 147 -1.73 8.02 7.18
C PHE A 147 -0.65 6.99 7.51
N ASP A 148 -1.05 5.73 7.58
CA ASP A 148 -0.14 4.65 7.92
C ASP A 148 0.83 4.37 6.77
N VAL A 149 2.11 4.22 7.13
CA VAL A 149 3.21 3.94 6.20
C VAL A 149 4.04 2.79 6.76
N ASP A 150 4.37 1.83 5.90
CA ASP A 150 5.13 0.63 6.26
C ASP A 150 6.54 0.59 5.67
N GLY A 151 6.93 1.62 4.92
CA GLY A 151 8.25 1.72 4.33
C GLY A 151 8.35 2.75 3.22
N ILE A 152 9.48 2.73 2.52
CA ILE A 152 9.82 3.59 1.39
C ILE A 152 10.02 2.73 0.15
N VAL A 153 9.67 3.26 -1.01
CA VAL A 153 10.01 2.66 -2.30
C VAL A 153 11.01 3.58 -3.00
N TYR A 154 12.22 3.08 -3.19
CA TYR A 154 13.21 3.73 -4.06
C TYR A 154 12.93 3.37 -5.51
N LYS A 155 13.07 4.34 -6.40
CA LYS A 155 12.90 4.13 -7.84
C LYS A 155 14.03 4.82 -8.58
N VAL A 156 14.55 4.18 -9.61
CA VAL A 156 15.47 4.85 -10.55
C VAL A 156 14.70 6.02 -11.18
N ASN A 157 15.28 7.22 -11.14
CA ASN A 157 14.58 8.43 -11.56
C ASN A 157 14.40 8.54 -13.08
N ASP A 158 15.35 8.07 -13.87
CA ASP A 158 15.34 8.14 -15.32
C ASP A 158 14.50 7.00 -15.93
N PHE A 159 13.56 7.32 -16.82
CA PHE A 159 12.66 6.32 -17.43
C PHE A 159 13.34 5.45 -18.50
N ASP A 160 14.35 5.95 -19.18
CA ASP A 160 15.11 5.14 -20.14
C ASP A 160 15.96 4.10 -19.40
N LEU A 161 16.52 4.46 -18.24
CA LEU A 161 17.19 3.51 -17.36
C LEU A 161 16.20 2.49 -16.75
N GLN A 162 15.00 2.92 -16.34
CA GLN A 162 13.96 1.98 -15.89
C GLN A 162 13.62 0.95 -16.98
N LYS A 163 13.47 1.41 -18.22
CA LYS A 163 13.20 0.55 -19.36
C LYS A 163 14.36 -0.44 -19.64
N ARG A 164 15.60 0.00 -19.52
CA ARG A 164 16.79 -0.85 -19.69
C ARG A 164 16.92 -1.91 -18.60
N LEU A 165 16.63 -1.57 -17.34
CA LEU A 165 16.64 -2.52 -16.22
C LEU A 165 15.50 -3.55 -16.33
N GLY A 166 14.35 -3.13 -16.85
CA GLY A 166 13.22 -4.00 -17.11
C GLY A 166 12.57 -4.58 -15.85
N TYR A 167 12.00 -5.76 -16.01
CA TYR A 167 11.21 -6.46 -15.00
C TYR A 167 11.72 -7.89 -14.80
N VAL A 168 11.50 -8.45 -13.62
CA VAL A 168 11.41 -9.88 -13.36
C VAL A 168 9.93 -10.26 -13.33
N THR A 169 9.61 -11.55 -13.17
CA THR A 169 8.24 -12.08 -13.30
C THR A 169 7.16 -11.22 -12.63
N ASN A 170 7.39 -10.73 -11.42
CA ASN A 170 6.38 -10.02 -10.62
C ASN A 170 6.87 -8.67 -10.07
N ALA A 171 8.08 -8.21 -10.43
CA ALA A 171 8.63 -6.99 -9.85
C ALA A 171 9.52 -6.22 -10.85
N PRO A 172 9.55 -4.88 -10.78
CA PRO A 172 10.49 -4.08 -11.53
C PRO A 172 11.90 -4.18 -10.93
N ARG A 173 12.93 -4.28 -11.78
CA ARG A 173 14.35 -4.24 -11.34
C ARG A 173 14.82 -2.85 -10.97
N TRP A 174 14.07 -1.85 -11.33
CA TRP A 174 14.38 -0.43 -11.09
C TRP A 174 13.72 0.15 -9.83
N ALA A 175 13.03 -0.68 -9.03
CA ALA A 175 12.42 -0.27 -7.78
C ALA A 175 12.71 -1.26 -6.65
N VAL A 176 12.95 -0.74 -5.45
CA VAL A 176 13.19 -1.53 -4.23
C VAL A 176 12.37 -0.97 -3.09
N ALA A 177 11.63 -1.84 -2.41
CA ALA A 177 10.93 -1.50 -1.19
C ALA A 177 11.87 -1.69 0.02
N HIS A 178 11.97 -0.65 0.85
CA HIS A 178 12.69 -0.66 2.11
C HIS A 178 11.67 -0.45 3.23
N LYS A 179 11.28 -1.54 3.87
CA LYS A 179 10.28 -1.53 4.93
C LYS A 179 10.83 -0.89 6.20
N PHE A 180 9.96 -0.22 6.95
CA PHE A 180 10.25 0.17 8.33
C PHE A 180 10.25 -1.05 9.23
N SER A 181 10.83 -0.91 10.42
CA SER A 181 10.78 -1.95 11.45
C SER A 181 9.35 -2.36 11.73
N ALA A 182 9.12 -3.66 11.80
CA ALA A 182 7.79 -4.19 12.10
C ALA A 182 7.32 -3.72 13.49
N ASN A 183 6.02 -3.48 13.62
CA ASN A 183 5.45 -3.31 14.95
C ASN A 183 5.39 -4.69 15.58
N SER A 184 5.99 -4.85 16.75
CA SER A 184 5.95 -6.10 17.51
C SER A 184 5.31 -5.87 18.87
N SER A 185 4.77 -6.92 19.43
CA SER A 185 4.22 -6.93 20.79
C SER A 185 4.48 -8.28 21.44
N ILE A 186 4.60 -8.28 22.76
CA ILE A 186 4.80 -9.52 23.53
C ILE A 186 3.44 -10.12 23.86
N SER A 187 3.31 -11.42 23.64
CA SER A 187 2.11 -12.20 23.97
C SER A 187 2.52 -13.60 24.48
N GLU A 188 1.54 -14.40 24.89
CA GLU A 188 1.72 -15.76 25.38
C GLU A 188 0.94 -16.73 24.49
N ILE A 189 1.54 -17.87 24.15
CA ILE A 189 0.90 -18.94 23.38
C ILE A 189 -0.04 -19.71 24.31
N VAL A 190 -1.34 -19.66 24.00
CA VAL A 190 -2.37 -20.37 24.79
C VAL A 190 -2.72 -21.73 24.21
N ASN A 191 -2.53 -21.93 22.91
CA ASN A 191 -2.77 -23.19 22.21
C ASN A 191 -2.02 -23.21 20.86
N ILE A 192 -1.83 -24.40 20.29
CA ILE A 192 -1.31 -24.59 18.93
C ILE A 192 -2.30 -25.48 18.18
N GLU A 193 -2.83 -24.97 17.05
CA GLU A 193 -3.79 -25.67 16.20
C GLU A 193 -3.19 -25.91 14.81
N ILE A 194 -3.59 -27.00 14.17
CA ILE A 194 -3.23 -27.28 12.78
C ILE A 194 -4.35 -26.82 11.86
N GLN A 195 -4.05 -25.91 10.97
CA GLN A 195 -4.98 -25.46 9.92
C GLN A 195 -4.63 -26.13 8.59
N VAL A 196 -5.68 -26.51 7.84
CA VAL A 196 -5.54 -27.08 6.51
C VAL A 196 -5.75 -25.98 5.47
N GLY A 197 -4.74 -25.69 4.69
CA GLY A 197 -4.82 -24.74 3.57
C GLY A 197 -5.62 -25.28 2.39
N ARG A 198 -5.95 -24.41 1.42
CA ARG A 198 -6.69 -24.80 0.20
C ARG A 198 -6.02 -25.90 -0.61
N THR A 199 -4.72 -25.99 -0.55
CA THR A 199 -3.90 -27.00 -1.25
C THR A 199 -3.72 -28.30 -0.46
N GLY A 200 -4.34 -28.41 0.74
CA GLY A 200 -4.14 -29.53 1.65
C GLY A 200 -2.91 -29.40 2.55
N ALA A 201 -2.12 -28.34 2.42
CA ALA A 201 -0.96 -28.11 3.27
C ALA A 201 -1.39 -27.88 4.72
N LEU A 202 -0.73 -28.56 5.66
CA LEU A 202 -0.92 -28.40 7.10
C LEU A 202 -0.05 -27.24 7.60
N THR A 203 -0.67 -26.25 8.22
CA THR A 203 0.03 -25.09 8.78
C THR A 203 -0.27 -24.98 10.26
N PRO A 204 0.75 -25.07 11.14
CA PRO A 204 0.56 -24.83 12.56
C PRO A 204 0.35 -23.34 12.83
N VAL A 205 -0.63 -23.06 13.69
CA VAL A 205 -1.02 -21.70 14.08
C VAL A 205 -1.09 -21.61 15.59
N ALA A 206 -0.32 -20.70 16.16
CA ALA A 206 -0.40 -20.38 17.59
C ALA A 206 -1.65 -19.54 17.85
N LYS A 207 -2.48 -19.97 18.80
CA LYS A 207 -3.46 -19.12 19.46
C LYS A 207 -2.74 -18.38 20.57
N ILE A 208 -2.77 -17.07 20.56
CA ILE A 208 -2.08 -16.21 21.53
C ILE A 208 -3.07 -15.38 22.33
N LYS A 209 -2.67 -14.92 23.50
CA LYS A 209 -3.45 -13.91 24.22
C LYS A 209 -3.58 -12.69 23.28
N PRO A 210 -4.83 -12.17 23.09
CA PRO A 210 -5.02 -11.07 22.14
C PRO A 210 -4.13 -9.88 22.48
N VAL A 211 -3.37 -9.40 21.49
CA VAL A 211 -2.43 -8.29 21.64
C VAL A 211 -2.58 -7.30 20.49
N ASN A 212 -2.41 -6.02 20.78
CA ASN A 212 -2.49 -4.97 19.76
C ASN A 212 -1.14 -4.82 19.05
N ILE A 213 -1.13 -5.03 17.73
CA ILE A 213 0.06 -4.84 16.89
C ILE A 213 -0.29 -3.83 15.79
N GLY A 214 0.31 -2.64 15.85
CA GLY A 214 0.07 -1.60 14.86
C GLY A 214 -1.40 -1.15 14.72
N GLY A 215 -2.18 -1.24 15.80
CA GLY A 215 -3.61 -0.86 15.79
C GLY A 215 -4.57 -2.02 15.47
N VAL A 216 -4.06 -3.23 15.25
CA VAL A 216 -4.86 -4.43 14.99
C VAL A 216 -4.76 -5.39 16.15
N MET A 217 -5.91 -5.92 16.62
CA MET A 217 -5.92 -6.98 17.62
C MET A 217 -5.59 -8.32 16.93
N VAL A 218 -4.47 -8.91 17.35
CA VAL A 218 -3.97 -10.19 16.83
C VAL A 218 -4.16 -11.25 17.90
N SER A 219 -4.78 -12.38 17.54
CA SER A 219 -4.99 -13.54 18.40
C SER A 219 -4.47 -14.85 17.81
N ASN A 220 -3.97 -14.81 16.56
CA ASN A 220 -3.41 -15.96 15.88
C ASN A 220 -2.10 -15.57 15.19
N ALA A 221 -1.08 -16.39 15.31
CA ALA A 221 0.19 -16.22 14.62
C ALA A 221 0.58 -17.53 13.92
N THR A 222 1.04 -17.44 12.69
CA THR A 222 1.54 -18.62 11.99
C THR A 222 2.86 -19.08 12.60
N LEU A 223 3.00 -20.39 12.76
CA LEU A 223 4.27 -21.03 13.12
C LEU A 223 4.98 -21.62 11.88
N HIS A 224 4.48 -21.30 10.70
CA HIS A 224 4.99 -21.69 9.38
C HIS A 224 4.94 -23.19 9.12
N ASN A 225 5.74 -23.99 9.78
CA ASN A 225 5.86 -25.44 9.63
C ASN A 225 6.39 -26.11 10.92
N GLU A 226 6.45 -27.44 10.91
CA GLU A 226 6.94 -28.24 12.02
C GLU A 226 8.42 -28.00 12.33
N ASP A 227 9.25 -27.79 11.31
CA ASP A 227 10.69 -27.54 11.47
C ASP A 227 10.96 -26.26 12.24
N GLU A 228 10.16 -25.20 12.02
CA GLU A 228 10.27 -23.95 12.78
C GLU A 228 9.90 -24.14 14.25
N ILE A 229 8.86 -24.93 14.54
CA ILE A 229 8.46 -25.26 15.92
C ILE A 229 9.60 -26.00 16.63
N ASN A 230 10.15 -27.03 15.98
CA ASN A 230 11.23 -27.85 16.54
C ASN A 230 12.53 -27.05 16.72
N THR A 231 12.89 -26.22 15.73
CA THR A 231 14.13 -25.42 15.77
C THR A 231 14.09 -24.35 16.86
N LYS A 232 12.94 -23.75 17.09
CA LYS A 232 12.74 -22.71 18.11
C LYS A 232 12.24 -23.25 19.45
N ASP A 233 11.97 -24.55 19.54
CA ASP A 233 11.39 -25.24 20.72
C ASP A 233 10.11 -24.57 21.23
N ILE A 234 9.19 -24.25 20.29
CA ILE A 234 7.98 -23.50 20.62
C ILE A 234 6.95 -24.38 21.33
N ARG A 235 6.47 -23.92 22.49
CA ARG A 235 5.51 -24.63 23.34
C ARG A 235 4.34 -23.76 23.78
N VAL A 236 3.25 -24.40 24.12
CA VAL A 236 2.12 -23.73 24.81
C VAL A 236 2.60 -23.21 26.16
N GLY A 237 2.26 -21.96 26.47
CA GLY A 237 2.72 -21.25 27.66
C GLY A 237 3.94 -20.34 27.43
N ASP A 238 4.58 -20.42 26.28
CA ASP A 238 5.72 -19.56 25.95
C ASP A 238 5.31 -18.10 25.78
N THR A 239 6.20 -17.23 26.27
CA THR A 239 6.13 -15.80 25.99
C THR A 239 6.86 -15.52 24.67
N VAL A 240 6.16 -14.96 23.71
CA VAL A 240 6.67 -14.75 22.34
C VAL A 240 6.53 -13.30 21.89
N THR A 241 7.47 -12.87 21.06
CA THR A 241 7.34 -11.62 20.30
C THR A 241 6.59 -11.91 19.01
N VAL A 242 5.49 -11.20 18.79
CA VAL A 242 4.62 -11.34 17.62
C VAL A 242 4.75 -10.10 16.76
N GLU A 243 5.00 -10.29 15.46
CA GLU A 243 5.19 -9.24 14.45
C GLU A 243 4.07 -9.26 13.40
#